data_94012ac8f303059a6c3437a79b265cbe
#
_entry.id   94012ac8f303059a6c3437a79b265cbe
#
_cell.length_a   1.000
_cell.length_b   1.000
_cell.length_c   1.000
_cell.angle_alpha   90.00
_cell.angle_beta   90.00
_cell.angle_gamma   90.00
#
_symmetry.space_group_name_H-M   'P 1'
#
loop_
_entity.id
_entity.type
_entity.pdbx_description
1 polymer ?
#
loop_
_entity_poly.entity_id
_entity_poly.type
_entity_poly.pdbx_seq_one_letter_code
_entity_poly.pdbx_strand_id
1 'polypeptide(L)'
;MKWRLRHLALLVVLIISVALAFVFWASAQEKVLRIGVYAGSSWDVPNSRENKVLDSLIKKFEKTHPHVKVVYESGIPKDDYADWLAEQVLKGEQPDLFMVPENDFSMLASTGALKSLDTLLTDDERTAFYPVAYEAGQYQGVSYALPVESNPIMMCVNKDLLEKEGISIPESGWTLEDFYEICKKVTKDTNGDGVVDQYGITDYTWQQALVAYGGHLTDKSGINVDSSEMHQALAFMSKLDMLSQHYKVTSNDFDEGRVAFYPMSLAQYRTYKPYPYHVAKYSSFSWTCIPMPTANSQVMGTQVKTSLFAMSSNSKQEKLAWEFMLLLSQDKESQQALFEKSQGTSVLPSVVKSQQAREILQADDFGLDSLTSERLDHMMNRSIIDISLEVDRHTMDRMDYLIQNAMQNQEIDSALPSIQREIESGK
;
A
#
# COMPACT_ATOMS: atom_id res chain seq x y z
N MET A 1 1.26 -72.06 26.15
CA MET A 1 2.07 -70.87 25.85
C MET A 1 1.87 -70.36 24.42
N LYS A 2 1.94 -71.18 23.38
CA LYS A 2 1.77 -70.79 21.95
C LYS A 2 0.37 -70.20 21.61
N TRP A 3 -0.70 -70.59 22.29
CA TRP A 3 -2.06 -70.12 22.04
C TRP A 3 -2.26 -68.67 22.55
N ARG A 4 -1.74 -68.30 23.71
CA ARG A 4 -1.75 -66.94 24.25
C ARG A 4 -0.95 -65.94 23.42
N LEU A 5 0.19 -66.40 22.87
CA LEU A 5 1.00 -65.56 21.95
C LEU A 5 0.28 -65.25 20.63
N ARG A 6 -0.51 -66.22 20.08
CA ARG A 6 -1.29 -65.98 18.85
C ARG A 6 -2.44 -64.99 19.08
N HIS A 7 -3.11 -65.05 20.24
CA HIS A 7 -4.17 -64.12 20.58
C HIS A 7 -3.60 -62.71 20.85
N LEU A 8 -2.43 -62.62 21.48
CA LEU A 8 -1.72 -61.36 21.69
C LEU A 8 -1.30 -60.72 20.35
N ALA A 9 -0.78 -61.50 19.43
CA ALA A 9 -0.40 -61.05 18.09
C ALA A 9 -1.62 -60.56 17.29
N LEU A 10 -2.77 -61.28 17.34
CA LEU A 10 -4.02 -60.85 16.71
C LEU A 10 -4.56 -59.55 17.30
N LEU A 11 -4.46 -59.36 18.60
CA LEU A 11 -4.91 -58.17 19.31
C LEU A 11 -4.02 -56.96 18.92
N VAL A 12 -2.73 -57.13 18.79
CA VAL A 12 -1.79 -56.09 18.32
C VAL A 12 -2.07 -55.72 16.87
N VAL A 13 -2.32 -56.71 16.00
CA VAL A 13 -2.67 -56.41 14.58
C VAL A 13 -4.01 -55.67 14.51
N LEU A 14 -4.99 -56.03 15.32
CA LEU A 14 -6.27 -55.32 15.37
C LEU A 14 -6.13 -53.89 15.84
N ILE A 15 -5.34 -53.63 16.90
CA ILE A 15 -5.06 -52.28 17.41
C ILE A 15 -4.35 -51.43 16.33
N ILE A 16 -3.36 -52.00 15.64
CA ILE A 16 -2.68 -51.31 14.56
C ILE A 16 -3.63 -50.99 13.39
N SER A 17 -4.52 -51.95 13.02
CA SER A 17 -5.50 -51.76 11.96
C SER A 17 -6.52 -50.67 12.31
N VAL A 18 -6.99 -50.64 13.56
CA VAL A 18 -7.91 -49.61 14.05
C VAL A 18 -7.21 -48.25 14.11
N ALA A 19 -5.96 -48.20 14.57
CA ALA A 19 -5.18 -46.97 14.59
C ALA A 19 -4.94 -46.44 13.17
N LEU A 20 -4.58 -47.29 12.21
CA LEU A 20 -4.42 -46.95 10.81
C LEU A 20 -5.74 -46.46 10.17
N ALA A 21 -6.85 -47.15 10.45
CA ALA A 21 -8.18 -46.76 10.00
C ALA A 21 -8.59 -45.39 10.59
N PHE A 22 -8.30 -45.16 11.88
CA PHE A 22 -8.54 -43.87 12.52
C PHE A 22 -7.70 -42.75 11.95
N VAL A 23 -6.41 -42.99 11.70
CA VAL A 23 -5.49 -42.01 11.02
C VAL A 23 -5.99 -41.73 9.61
N PHE A 24 -6.41 -42.77 8.88
CA PHE A 24 -6.95 -42.59 7.53
C PHE A 24 -8.27 -41.82 7.55
N TRP A 25 -9.17 -42.12 8.48
CA TRP A 25 -10.44 -41.41 8.66
C TRP A 25 -10.21 -39.95 9.07
N ALA A 26 -9.28 -39.69 10.00
CA ALA A 26 -8.94 -38.35 10.45
C ALA A 26 -8.26 -37.50 9.31
N SER A 27 -7.45 -38.16 8.45
CA SER A 27 -6.84 -37.51 7.29
C SER A 27 -7.82 -37.27 6.13
N ALA A 28 -8.96 -38.00 6.11
CA ALA A 28 -10.02 -37.84 5.11
C ALA A 28 -11.05 -36.78 5.47
N GLN A 29 -11.01 -36.23 6.69
CA GLN A 29 -11.91 -35.13 7.06
C GLN A 29 -11.53 -33.85 6.33
N GLU A 30 -12.53 -33.19 5.73
CA GLU A 30 -12.36 -31.89 5.08
C GLU A 30 -11.93 -30.85 6.12
N LYS A 31 -10.81 -30.18 5.84
CA LYS A 31 -10.31 -29.06 6.64
C LYS A 31 -10.79 -27.78 6.02
N VAL A 32 -11.29 -26.88 6.83
CA VAL A 32 -11.74 -25.55 6.39
C VAL A 32 -10.71 -24.52 6.80
N LEU A 33 -10.20 -23.75 5.82
CA LEU A 33 -9.38 -22.56 6.04
C LEU A 33 -10.27 -21.32 5.82
N ARG A 34 -10.46 -20.54 6.87
CA ARG A 34 -11.28 -19.33 6.83
C ARG A 34 -10.41 -18.12 6.54
N ILE A 35 -10.81 -17.30 5.55
CA ILE A 35 -10.09 -16.07 5.16
C ILE A 35 -11.00 -14.87 5.35
N GLY A 36 -10.49 -13.80 5.96
CA GLY A 36 -11.13 -12.50 6.07
C GLY A 36 -10.62 -11.55 4.98
N VAL A 37 -11.53 -11.05 4.15
CA VAL A 37 -11.23 -10.09 3.08
C VAL A 37 -12.40 -9.11 2.91
N TYR A 38 -12.11 -7.90 2.49
CA TYR A 38 -13.14 -6.96 2.05
C TYR A 38 -13.34 -7.03 0.52
N ALA A 39 -14.47 -6.50 0.07
CA ALA A 39 -14.79 -6.39 -1.35
C ALA A 39 -14.33 -5.06 -1.93
N GLY A 40 -13.87 -5.07 -3.17
CA GLY A 40 -13.45 -3.88 -3.89
C GLY A 40 -11.93 -3.68 -3.94
N SER A 41 -11.50 -2.44 -4.18
CA SER A 41 -10.09 -2.08 -4.24
C SER A 41 -9.46 -1.91 -2.87
N SER A 42 -8.22 -2.33 -2.72
CA SER A 42 -7.40 -1.99 -1.54
C SER A 42 -6.96 -0.51 -1.53
N TRP A 43 -7.14 0.22 -2.63
CA TRP A 43 -6.47 1.51 -2.88
C TRP A 43 -7.42 2.69 -3.10
N ASP A 44 -8.66 2.59 -2.67
CA ASP A 44 -9.69 3.65 -2.79
C ASP A 44 -9.92 4.14 -4.24
N VAL A 45 -9.75 3.23 -5.19
CA VAL A 45 -10.06 3.45 -6.60
C VAL A 45 -11.22 2.56 -7.06
N PRO A 46 -11.97 2.97 -8.09
CA PRO A 46 -13.07 2.15 -8.61
C PRO A 46 -12.59 0.77 -9.04
N ASN A 47 -13.21 -0.27 -8.49
CA ASN A 47 -12.96 -1.66 -8.85
C ASN A 47 -14.23 -2.48 -8.74
N SER A 48 -14.21 -3.68 -9.36
CA SER A 48 -15.25 -4.69 -9.16
C SER A 48 -15.27 -5.14 -7.68
N ARG A 49 -16.46 -5.42 -7.16
CA ARG A 49 -16.62 -6.02 -5.82
C ARG A 49 -16.22 -7.50 -5.77
N GLU A 50 -15.87 -8.09 -6.92
CA GLU A 50 -15.49 -9.50 -7.02
C GLU A 50 -13.98 -9.68 -6.82
N ASN A 51 -13.62 -10.61 -5.95
CA ASN A 51 -12.22 -10.97 -5.69
C ASN A 51 -11.73 -12.04 -6.68
N LYS A 52 -11.79 -11.77 -8.00
CA LYS A 52 -11.47 -12.76 -9.05
C LYS A 52 -10.07 -13.37 -8.95
N VAL A 53 -9.09 -12.57 -8.54
CA VAL A 53 -7.72 -13.06 -8.35
C VAL A 53 -7.69 -14.03 -7.17
N LEU A 54 -8.24 -13.62 -6.02
CA LEU A 54 -8.32 -14.47 -4.83
C LEU A 54 -9.05 -15.79 -5.12
N ASP A 55 -10.20 -15.74 -5.82
CA ASP A 55 -10.94 -16.94 -6.21
C ASP A 55 -10.13 -17.90 -7.08
N SER A 56 -9.31 -17.34 -7.99
CA SER A 56 -8.39 -18.14 -8.81
C SER A 56 -7.30 -18.80 -7.97
N LEU A 57 -6.75 -18.07 -6.99
CA LEU A 57 -5.73 -18.59 -6.08
C LEU A 57 -6.30 -19.63 -5.11
N ILE A 58 -7.53 -19.44 -4.62
CA ILE A 58 -8.26 -20.43 -3.83
C ILE A 58 -8.40 -21.74 -4.62
N LYS A 59 -8.84 -21.67 -5.87
CA LYS A 59 -8.96 -22.86 -6.74
C LYS A 59 -7.61 -23.53 -6.98
N LYS A 60 -6.52 -22.75 -7.15
CA LYS A 60 -5.16 -23.28 -7.29
C LYS A 60 -4.73 -24.01 -6.01
N PHE A 61 -5.01 -23.44 -4.85
CA PHE A 61 -4.68 -24.02 -3.54
C PHE A 61 -5.45 -25.31 -3.26
N GLU A 62 -6.78 -25.30 -3.43
CA GLU A 62 -7.65 -26.47 -3.22
C GLU A 62 -7.25 -27.63 -4.15
N LYS A 63 -6.82 -27.35 -5.38
CA LYS A 63 -6.35 -28.38 -6.32
C LYS A 63 -5.10 -29.12 -5.83
N THR A 64 -4.22 -28.42 -5.12
CA THR A 64 -2.98 -28.99 -4.57
C THR A 64 -3.16 -29.55 -3.16
N HIS A 65 -4.27 -29.23 -2.49
CA HIS A 65 -4.61 -29.66 -1.14
C HIS A 65 -5.95 -30.41 -1.13
N PRO A 66 -6.00 -31.69 -1.57
CA PRO A 66 -7.21 -32.49 -1.50
C PRO A 66 -7.71 -32.53 -0.05
N HIS A 67 -9.01 -32.39 0.18
CA HIS A 67 -9.66 -32.32 1.50
C HIS A 67 -9.46 -30.98 2.24
N VAL A 68 -9.01 -29.92 1.56
CA VAL A 68 -9.02 -28.56 2.09
C VAL A 68 -10.06 -27.74 1.35
N LYS A 69 -10.89 -27.03 2.09
CA LYS A 69 -11.82 -26.02 1.58
C LYS A 69 -11.41 -24.65 2.10
N VAL A 70 -11.21 -23.69 1.20
CA VAL A 70 -10.96 -22.30 1.55
C VAL A 70 -12.27 -21.53 1.44
N VAL A 71 -12.65 -20.81 2.49
CA VAL A 71 -13.91 -20.07 2.53
C VAL A 71 -13.68 -18.64 3.04
N TYR A 72 -14.41 -17.70 2.48
CA TYR A 72 -14.45 -16.32 2.97
C TYR A 72 -15.88 -15.76 2.86
N GLU A 73 -16.19 -14.80 3.72
CA GLU A 73 -17.41 -14.03 3.61
C GLU A 73 -17.24 -12.96 2.51
N SER A 74 -18.08 -13.02 1.49
CA SER A 74 -18.01 -12.11 0.35
C SER A 74 -18.87 -10.87 0.57
N GLY A 75 -18.43 -9.73 0.00
CA GLY A 75 -19.23 -8.51 -0.09
C GLY A 75 -19.16 -7.58 1.11
N ILE A 76 -18.27 -7.82 2.08
CA ILE A 76 -18.00 -6.87 3.17
C ILE A 76 -17.36 -5.61 2.55
N PRO A 77 -17.98 -4.42 2.65
CA PRO A 77 -17.35 -3.20 2.17
C PRO A 77 -16.04 -2.91 2.92
N LYS A 78 -15.07 -2.26 2.25
CA LYS A 78 -13.80 -1.89 2.88
C LYS A 78 -14.02 -1.04 4.14
N ASP A 79 -14.95 -0.09 4.08
CA ASP A 79 -15.26 0.81 5.19
C ASP A 79 -15.84 0.10 6.42
N ASP A 80 -16.56 -1.00 6.23
CA ASP A 80 -17.17 -1.79 7.32
C ASP A 80 -16.25 -2.92 7.81
N TYR A 81 -15.16 -3.19 7.08
CA TYR A 81 -14.33 -4.38 7.32
C TYR A 81 -13.56 -4.33 8.63
N ALA A 82 -13.04 -3.17 9.01
CA ALA A 82 -12.33 -3.01 10.27
C ALA A 82 -13.22 -3.33 11.48
N ASP A 83 -14.45 -2.81 11.50
CA ASP A 83 -15.44 -3.08 12.54
C ASP A 83 -15.87 -4.55 12.54
N TRP A 84 -16.11 -5.12 11.37
CA TRP A 84 -16.40 -6.54 11.23
C TRP A 84 -15.28 -7.41 11.81
N LEU A 85 -14.01 -7.13 11.44
CA LEU A 85 -12.87 -7.90 11.95
C LEU A 85 -12.70 -7.75 13.46
N ALA A 86 -12.84 -6.54 13.98
CA ALA A 86 -12.81 -6.28 15.43
C ALA A 86 -13.88 -7.09 16.17
N GLU A 87 -15.10 -7.17 15.65
CA GLU A 87 -16.16 -8.00 16.20
C GLU A 87 -15.78 -9.49 16.20
N GLN A 88 -15.20 -10.00 15.11
CA GLN A 88 -14.74 -11.40 15.05
C GLN A 88 -13.63 -11.67 16.07
N VAL A 89 -12.68 -10.75 16.24
CA VAL A 89 -11.60 -10.87 17.23
C VAL A 89 -12.15 -10.89 18.65
N LEU A 90 -13.09 -9.99 18.98
CA LEU A 90 -13.72 -9.93 20.32
C LEU A 90 -14.52 -11.21 20.64
N LYS A 91 -15.13 -11.83 19.65
CA LYS A 91 -15.86 -13.12 19.80
C LYS A 91 -14.92 -14.32 19.85
N GLY A 92 -13.65 -14.18 19.50
CA GLY A 92 -12.72 -15.30 19.31
C GLY A 92 -13.04 -16.16 18.07
N GLU A 93 -13.74 -15.59 17.11
CA GLU A 93 -14.21 -16.20 15.86
C GLU A 93 -13.48 -15.66 14.62
N GLN A 94 -12.38 -14.92 14.81
CA GLN A 94 -11.62 -14.35 13.70
C GLN A 94 -11.21 -15.44 12.69
N PRO A 95 -11.12 -15.10 11.39
CA PRO A 95 -10.64 -16.03 10.37
C PRO A 95 -9.23 -16.54 10.67
N ASP A 96 -8.83 -17.67 10.07
CA ASP A 96 -7.46 -18.21 10.17
C ASP A 96 -6.42 -17.26 9.58
N LEU A 97 -6.79 -16.63 8.45
CA LEU A 97 -6.04 -15.59 7.76
C LEU A 97 -6.94 -14.41 7.47
N PHE A 98 -6.39 -13.21 7.47
CA PHE A 98 -7.17 -12.03 7.10
C PHE A 98 -6.30 -10.89 6.57
N MET A 99 -6.90 -10.09 5.67
CA MET A 99 -6.35 -8.79 5.32
C MET A 99 -6.33 -7.90 6.55
N VAL A 100 -5.22 -7.24 6.78
CA VAL A 100 -5.09 -6.31 7.90
C VAL A 100 -5.67 -4.96 7.47
N PRO A 101 -6.63 -4.36 8.21
CA PRO A 101 -7.03 -2.98 7.96
C PRO A 101 -5.83 -2.03 8.11
N GLU A 102 -5.69 -1.06 7.22
CA GLU A 102 -4.49 -0.23 7.09
C GLU A 102 -3.98 0.34 8.42
N ASN A 103 -4.87 0.89 9.25
CA ASN A 103 -4.49 1.59 10.49
C ASN A 103 -4.54 0.70 11.74
N ASP A 104 -4.92 -0.58 11.62
CA ASP A 104 -5.13 -1.46 12.78
C ASP A 104 -3.97 -2.42 13.03
N PHE A 105 -2.96 -2.44 12.15
CA PHE A 105 -1.87 -3.40 12.22
C PHE A 105 -1.15 -3.39 13.56
N SER A 106 -0.71 -2.23 14.03
CA SER A 106 0.00 -2.07 15.29
C SER A 106 -0.85 -2.48 16.50
N MET A 107 -2.14 -2.14 16.49
CA MET A 107 -3.09 -2.52 17.55
C MET A 107 -3.30 -4.05 17.57
N LEU A 108 -3.54 -4.67 16.42
CA LEU A 108 -3.73 -6.11 16.31
C LEU A 108 -2.47 -6.91 16.70
N ALA A 109 -1.27 -6.42 16.33
CA ALA A 109 0.00 -7.02 16.71
C ALA A 109 0.25 -6.90 18.23
N SER A 110 0.06 -5.69 18.81
CA SER A 110 0.32 -5.42 20.22
C SER A 110 -0.64 -6.15 21.17
N THR A 111 -1.89 -6.38 20.74
CA THR A 111 -2.91 -7.09 21.53
C THR A 111 -2.79 -8.61 21.47
N GLY A 112 -1.87 -9.14 20.62
CA GLY A 112 -1.68 -10.59 20.44
C GLY A 112 -2.76 -11.25 19.58
N ALA A 113 -3.53 -10.50 18.80
CA ALA A 113 -4.49 -11.05 17.84
C ALA A 113 -3.77 -11.73 16.66
N LEU A 114 -2.55 -11.28 16.33
CA LEU A 114 -1.74 -11.82 15.26
C LEU A 114 -0.69 -12.82 15.76
N LYS A 115 -0.43 -13.83 14.95
CA LYS A 115 0.65 -14.79 15.19
C LYS A 115 1.98 -14.23 14.68
N SER A 116 3.04 -14.33 15.49
CA SER A 116 4.40 -14.06 15.00
C SER A 116 4.79 -15.06 13.92
N LEU A 117 5.36 -14.55 12.84
CA LEU A 117 5.81 -15.31 11.67
C LEU A 117 7.31 -15.61 11.69
N ASP A 118 8.06 -15.08 12.66
CA ASP A 118 9.53 -15.15 12.67
C ASP A 118 10.09 -16.57 12.65
N THR A 119 9.40 -17.51 13.28
CA THR A 119 9.81 -18.93 13.28
C THR A 119 9.41 -19.68 12.02
N LEU A 120 8.54 -19.10 11.19
CA LEU A 120 8.04 -19.69 9.95
C LEU A 120 8.80 -19.18 8.73
N LEU A 121 9.34 -17.95 8.80
CA LEU A 121 10.08 -17.30 7.71
C LEU A 121 11.54 -17.72 7.68
N THR A 122 12.03 -18.13 6.53
CA THR A 122 13.45 -18.26 6.23
C THR A 122 14.07 -16.93 5.80
N ASP A 123 15.40 -16.80 5.85
CA ASP A 123 16.08 -15.58 5.40
C ASP A 123 15.90 -15.32 3.90
N ASP A 124 15.84 -16.38 3.09
CA ASP A 124 15.58 -16.25 1.64
C ASP A 124 14.16 -15.70 1.39
N GLU A 125 13.17 -16.13 2.16
CA GLU A 125 11.81 -15.64 2.06
C GLU A 125 11.70 -14.16 2.48
N ARG A 126 12.44 -13.73 3.51
CA ARG A 126 12.49 -12.33 3.95
C ARG A 126 13.07 -11.42 2.89
N THR A 127 14.18 -11.83 2.28
CA THR A 127 14.93 -11.05 1.30
C THR A 127 14.33 -11.07 -0.10
N ALA A 128 13.30 -11.91 -0.33
CA ALA A 128 12.57 -11.95 -1.60
C ALA A 128 11.72 -10.70 -1.86
N PHE A 129 11.30 -10.00 -0.81
CA PHE A 129 10.44 -8.82 -0.89
C PHE A 129 11.22 -7.53 -1.12
N TYR A 130 10.53 -6.50 -1.60
CA TYR A 130 11.01 -5.13 -1.41
C TYR A 130 11.14 -4.84 0.09
N PRO A 131 12.25 -4.21 0.55
CA PRO A 131 12.44 -3.95 1.98
C PRO A 131 11.26 -3.21 2.62
N VAL A 132 10.76 -2.14 1.98
CA VAL A 132 9.62 -1.35 2.46
C VAL A 132 8.33 -2.18 2.61
N ALA A 133 8.10 -3.10 1.68
CA ALA A 133 6.91 -3.95 1.72
C ALA A 133 6.98 -4.97 2.86
N TYR A 134 8.16 -5.58 3.07
CA TYR A 134 8.39 -6.50 4.18
C TYR A 134 8.34 -5.80 5.54
N GLU A 135 8.94 -4.62 5.64
CA GLU A 135 8.95 -3.79 6.85
C GLU A 135 7.53 -3.38 7.28
N ALA A 136 6.63 -3.14 6.32
CA ALA A 136 5.23 -2.83 6.61
C ALA A 136 4.50 -3.91 7.42
N GLY A 137 4.93 -5.19 7.32
CA GLY A 137 4.41 -6.32 8.09
C GLY A 137 5.10 -6.55 9.44
N GLN A 138 5.97 -5.63 9.89
CA GLN A 138 6.71 -5.75 11.14
C GLN A 138 6.18 -4.79 12.21
N TYR A 139 6.10 -5.29 13.43
CA TYR A 139 5.83 -4.50 14.62
C TYR A 139 6.94 -4.74 15.64
N GLN A 140 7.63 -3.67 16.05
CA GLN A 140 8.78 -3.73 16.97
C GLN A 140 9.85 -4.76 16.57
N GLY A 141 10.12 -4.88 15.27
CA GLY A 141 11.13 -5.78 14.71
C GLY A 141 10.70 -7.25 14.60
N VAL A 142 9.45 -7.57 14.93
CA VAL A 142 8.86 -8.90 14.79
C VAL A 142 7.88 -8.92 13.61
N SER A 143 7.96 -9.93 12.73
CA SER A 143 7.07 -10.09 11.59
C SER A 143 5.74 -10.71 12.04
N TYR A 144 4.62 -10.02 11.74
CA TYR A 144 3.26 -10.47 12.05
C TYR A 144 2.39 -10.62 10.80
N ALA A 145 2.79 -10.00 9.69
CA ALA A 145 2.05 -10.08 8.44
C ALA A 145 3.00 -10.21 7.25
N LEU A 146 2.49 -10.78 6.14
CA LEU A 146 3.20 -10.78 4.86
C LEU A 146 2.58 -9.78 3.89
N PRO A 147 3.41 -9.08 3.12
CA PRO A 147 2.94 -8.17 2.10
C PRO A 147 2.39 -8.93 0.89
N VAL A 148 1.33 -8.42 0.29
CA VAL A 148 0.69 -9.04 -0.89
C VAL A 148 0.73 -8.11 -2.09
N GLU A 149 0.49 -6.83 -1.88
CA GLU A 149 0.45 -5.81 -2.92
C GLU A 149 0.92 -4.48 -2.35
N SER A 150 1.60 -3.66 -3.14
CA SER A 150 2.06 -2.32 -2.74
C SER A 150 1.57 -1.24 -3.70
N ASN A 151 1.44 -0.02 -3.18
CA ASN A 151 0.92 1.13 -3.91
C ASN A 151 1.79 2.37 -3.64
N PRO A 152 2.84 2.59 -4.44
CA PRO A 152 3.70 3.76 -4.30
C PRO A 152 3.03 5.04 -4.80
N ILE A 153 3.39 6.18 -4.18
CA ILE A 153 3.05 7.52 -4.67
C ILE A 153 4.15 7.99 -5.61
N MET A 154 3.75 8.51 -6.78
CA MET A 154 4.63 8.98 -7.85
C MET A 154 4.26 10.39 -8.24
N MET A 155 5.22 11.15 -8.80
CA MET A 155 4.93 12.44 -9.42
C MET A 155 4.60 12.26 -10.90
N CYS A 156 3.35 12.50 -11.29
CA CYS A 156 2.96 12.58 -12.70
C CYS A 156 3.30 13.95 -13.28
N VAL A 157 3.84 13.95 -14.47
CA VAL A 157 4.41 15.13 -15.14
C VAL A 157 3.76 15.34 -16.49
N ASN A 158 3.19 16.50 -16.73
CA ASN A 158 2.69 16.94 -18.03
C ASN A 158 3.90 17.28 -18.93
N LYS A 159 4.25 16.37 -19.83
CA LYS A 159 5.41 16.50 -20.72
C LYS A 159 5.26 17.66 -21.69
N ASP A 160 4.09 17.79 -22.28
CA ASP A 160 3.82 18.79 -23.30
C ASP A 160 3.90 20.21 -22.72
N LEU A 161 3.44 20.38 -21.47
CA LEU A 161 3.53 21.64 -20.77
C LEU A 161 4.98 22.02 -20.44
N LEU A 162 5.78 21.07 -19.94
CA LEU A 162 7.20 21.32 -19.68
C LEU A 162 7.97 21.62 -20.96
N GLU A 163 7.72 20.88 -22.05
CA GLU A 163 8.32 21.10 -23.36
C GLU A 163 7.98 22.50 -23.91
N LYS A 164 6.69 22.90 -23.85
CA LYS A 164 6.24 24.25 -24.22
C LYS A 164 6.98 25.34 -23.46
N GLU A 165 7.30 25.10 -22.18
CA GLU A 165 8.02 26.04 -21.32
C GLU A 165 9.55 25.93 -21.45
N GLY A 166 10.06 25.05 -22.31
CA GLY A 166 11.48 24.78 -22.48
C GLY A 166 12.15 24.23 -21.22
N ILE A 167 11.44 23.34 -20.53
CA ILE A 167 11.87 22.67 -19.30
C ILE A 167 12.05 21.19 -19.60
N SER A 168 13.19 20.63 -19.25
CA SER A 168 13.43 19.19 -19.33
C SER A 168 12.69 18.48 -18.19
N ILE A 169 12.19 17.27 -18.45
CA ILE A 169 11.60 16.40 -17.41
C ILE A 169 12.69 16.12 -16.37
N PRO A 170 12.42 16.33 -15.07
CA PRO A 170 13.38 16.03 -14.02
C PRO A 170 13.80 14.56 -14.02
N GLU A 171 15.07 14.32 -13.77
CA GLU A 171 15.61 12.97 -13.61
C GLU A 171 15.49 12.49 -12.15
N SER A 172 15.78 11.21 -11.90
CA SER A 172 15.83 10.67 -10.56
C SER A 172 16.80 11.44 -9.66
N GLY A 173 16.36 11.77 -8.45
CA GLY A 173 17.17 12.55 -7.49
C GLY A 173 17.02 14.07 -7.60
N TRP A 174 16.02 14.55 -8.34
CA TRP A 174 15.65 15.97 -8.36
C TRP A 174 15.22 16.46 -6.97
N THR A 175 15.46 17.75 -6.73
CA THR A 175 15.31 18.34 -5.40
C THR A 175 14.00 19.12 -5.26
N LEU A 176 13.64 19.46 -4.00
CA LEU A 176 12.54 20.39 -3.72
C LEU A 176 12.81 21.79 -4.31
N GLU A 177 14.07 22.19 -4.41
CA GLU A 177 14.42 23.47 -5.07
C GLU A 177 14.18 23.41 -6.58
N ASP A 178 14.59 22.31 -7.24
CA ASP A 178 14.28 22.09 -8.66
C ASP A 178 12.76 22.09 -8.88
N PHE A 179 12.02 21.41 -8.01
CA PHE A 179 10.56 21.36 -8.06
C PHE A 179 9.94 22.74 -7.94
N TYR A 180 10.37 23.54 -6.96
CA TYR A 180 9.86 24.90 -6.76
C TYR A 180 10.16 25.81 -7.95
N GLU A 181 11.40 25.81 -8.46
CA GLU A 181 11.80 26.67 -9.59
C GLU A 181 11.05 26.28 -10.88
N ILE A 182 10.77 24.99 -11.09
CA ILE A 182 9.91 24.56 -12.20
C ILE A 182 8.47 25.07 -11.99
N CYS A 183 7.88 24.86 -10.81
CA CYS A 183 6.54 25.34 -10.51
C CYS A 183 6.42 26.85 -10.71
N LYS A 184 7.40 27.61 -10.25
CA LYS A 184 7.47 29.07 -10.40
C LYS A 184 7.57 29.52 -11.86
N LYS A 185 8.37 28.80 -12.68
CA LYS A 185 8.51 29.12 -14.11
C LYS A 185 7.25 28.81 -14.90
N VAL A 186 6.55 27.72 -14.53
CA VAL A 186 5.33 27.26 -15.21
C VAL A 186 4.11 28.11 -14.83
N THR A 187 4.02 28.53 -13.56
CA THR A 187 2.83 29.23 -13.04
C THR A 187 2.78 30.63 -13.58
N LYS A 188 1.79 30.93 -14.43
CA LYS A 188 1.63 32.25 -15.06
C LYS A 188 0.25 32.48 -15.66
N ASP A 189 -0.05 33.71 -15.94
CA ASP A 189 -1.14 34.16 -16.82
C ASP A 189 -0.69 33.98 -18.29
N THR A 190 -1.35 33.09 -19.04
CA THR A 190 -0.98 32.79 -20.44
C THR A 190 -1.77 33.61 -21.44
N ASN A 191 -2.88 34.21 -21.04
CA ASN A 191 -3.78 34.96 -21.90
C ASN A 191 -3.67 36.48 -21.72
N GLY A 192 -3.01 36.95 -20.64
CA GLY A 192 -2.71 38.37 -20.37
C GLY A 192 -3.89 39.10 -19.71
N ASP A 193 -4.84 38.41 -19.08
CA ASP A 193 -5.99 39.02 -18.43
C ASP A 193 -5.72 39.43 -16.96
N GLY A 194 -4.55 39.10 -16.44
CA GLY A 194 -4.11 39.38 -15.07
C GLY A 194 -4.44 38.25 -14.08
N VAL A 195 -5.03 37.14 -14.54
CA VAL A 195 -5.34 35.97 -13.72
C VAL A 195 -4.44 34.80 -14.12
N VAL A 196 -3.84 34.14 -13.14
CA VAL A 196 -3.05 32.93 -13.39
C VAL A 196 -3.98 31.82 -13.90
N ASP A 197 -3.64 31.20 -15.04
CA ASP A 197 -4.42 30.16 -15.70
C ASP A 197 -3.58 28.91 -16.05
N GLN A 198 -2.29 28.92 -15.73
CA GLN A 198 -1.37 27.79 -15.85
C GLN A 198 -0.60 27.61 -14.53
N TYR A 199 -0.48 26.37 -14.01
CA TYR A 199 -0.05 26.09 -12.64
C TYR A 199 1.07 25.06 -12.59
N GLY A 200 1.90 25.11 -11.54
CA GLY A 200 2.98 24.17 -11.31
C GLY A 200 2.50 22.81 -10.76
N ILE A 201 1.59 22.82 -9.81
CA ILE A 201 1.25 21.63 -9.01
C ILE A 201 -0.22 21.64 -8.60
N THR A 202 -0.80 20.44 -8.51
CA THR A 202 -2.07 20.17 -7.81
C THR A 202 -1.92 19.03 -6.81
N ASP A 203 -2.75 19.00 -5.77
CA ASP A 203 -2.90 17.92 -4.79
C ASP A 203 -1.58 17.45 -4.11
N TYR A 204 -0.59 18.33 -3.99
CA TYR A 204 0.61 18.08 -3.18
C TYR A 204 0.29 18.30 -1.71
N THR A 205 0.46 17.27 -0.88
CA THR A 205 0.03 17.28 0.51
C THR A 205 1.17 17.62 1.48
N TRP A 206 0.82 18.07 2.69
CA TRP A 206 1.80 18.35 3.74
C TRP A 206 2.55 17.07 4.18
N GLN A 207 1.90 15.90 4.12
CA GLN A 207 2.54 14.62 4.40
C GLN A 207 3.66 14.33 3.39
N GLN A 208 3.38 14.57 2.10
CA GLN A 208 4.38 14.43 1.04
C GLN A 208 5.54 15.43 1.21
N ALA A 209 5.22 16.65 1.60
CA ALA A 209 6.23 17.66 1.90
C ALA A 209 7.07 17.27 3.14
N LEU A 210 6.45 16.78 4.21
CA LEU A 210 7.15 16.32 5.42
C LEU A 210 8.15 15.20 5.08
N VAL A 211 7.71 14.18 4.35
CA VAL A 211 8.56 13.07 3.89
C VAL A 211 9.67 13.57 2.97
N ALA A 212 9.41 14.54 2.11
CA ALA A 212 10.42 15.11 1.24
C ALA A 212 11.56 15.82 2.00
N TYR A 213 11.32 16.26 3.23
CA TYR A 213 12.35 16.76 4.16
C TYR A 213 12.92 15.66 5.07
N GLY A 214 12.49 14.41 4.93
CA GLY A 214 12.92 13.27 5.77
C GLY A 214 12.23 13.22 7.13
N GLY A 215 11.09 13.90 7.28
CA GLY A 215 10.31 13.93 8.51
C GLY A 215 9.38 12.72 8.65
N HIS A 216 9.02 12.45 9.90
CA HIS A 216 8.07 11.45 10.36
C HIS A 216 7.06 12.07 11.31
N LEU A 217 5.91 11.42 11.50
CA LEU A 217 4.91 11.86 12.49
C LEU A 217 5.23 11.39 13.90
N THR A 218 6.08 10.37 14.02
CA THR A 218 6.49 9.81 15.32
C THR A 218 7.99 9.75 15.45
N ASP A 219 8.48 9.84 16.68
CA ASP A 219 9.85 9.59 17.06
C ASP A 219 9.92 8.73 18.35
N LYS A 220 11.09 8.63 18.95
CA LYS A 220 11.28 7.83 20.19
C LYS A 220 10.48 8.36 21.39
N SER A 221 10.01 9.59 21.36
CA SER A 221 9.21 10.22 22.42
C SER A 221 7.70 10.11 22.18
N GLY A 222 7.29 9.70 21.00
CA GLY A 222 5.90 9.59 20.56
C GLY A 222 5.59 10.43 19.33
N ILE A 223 4.40 11.00 19.27
CA ILE A 223 3.97 11.87 18.15
C ILE A 223 4.78 13.17 18.19
N ASN A 224 5.32 13.59 17.04
CA ASN A 224 6.19 14.76 16.89
C ASN A 224 5.72 15.65 15.72
N VAL A 225 4.67 16.42 15.93
CA VAL A 225 4.12 17.36 14.93
C VAL A 225 4.94 18.65 14.87
N ASP A 226 5.57 19.07 15.97
CA ASP A 226 6.36 20.30 16.07
C ASP A 226 7.84 20.08 15.72
N SER A 227 8.09 19.24 14.71
CA SER A 227 9.46 18.94 14.24
C SER A 227 10.00 20.02 13.29
N SER A 228 11.34 20.12 13.19
CA SER A 228 11.99 21.04 12.25
C SER A 228 11.62 20.74 10.79
N GLU A 229 11.45 19.46 10.46
CA GLU A 229 11.04 18.96 9.15
C GLU A 229 9.59 19.38 8.83
N MET A 230 8.71 19.37 9.82
CA MET A 230 7.33 19.84 9.67
C MET A 230 7.30 21.36 9.40
N HIS A 231 8.05 22.16 10.15
CA HIS A 231 8.16 23.60 9.87
C HIS A 231 8.67 23.87 8.46
N GLN A 232 9.70 23.15 7.99
CA GLN A 232 10.23 23.28 6.63
C GLN A 232 9.20 22.85 5.58
N ALA A 233 8.49 21.75 5.80
CA ALA A 233 7.46 21.25 4.90
C ALA A 233 6.32 22.25 4.71
N LEU A 234 5.77 22.78 5.80
CA LEU A 234 4.65 23.73 5.73
C LEU A 234 5.09 25.09 5.17
N ALA A 235 6.32 25.55 5.47
CA ALA A 235 6.89 26.73 4.85
C ALA A 235 7.08 26.56 3.33
N PHE A 236 7.49 25.36 2.90
CA PHE A 236 7.60 25.05 1.47
C PHE A 236 6.24 25.02 0.78
N MET A 237 5.22 24.41 1.39
CA MET A 237 3.86 24.40 0.86
C MET A 237 3.27 25.83 0.76
N SER A 238 3.52 26.68 1.74
CA SER A 238 3.10 28.10 1.68
C SER A 238 3.75 28.83 0.50
N LYS A 239 5.03 28.52 0.18
CA LYS A 239 5.68 29.09 -1.01
C LYS A 239 5.04 28.61 -2.32
N LEU A 240 4.63 27.35 -2.40
CA LEU A 240 3.94 26.81 -3.57
C LEU A 240 2.55 27.44 -3.73
N ASP A 241 1.80 27.59 -2.64
CA ASP A 241 0.45 28.19 -2.64
C ASP A 241 0.48 29.66 -3.10
N MET A 242 1.49 30.42 -2.69
CA MET A 242 1.67 31.80 -3.17
C MET A 242 1.88 31.91 -4.69
N LEU A 243 2.43 30.90 -5.35
CA LEU A 243 2.60 30.90 -6.81
C LEU A 243 1.25 30.92 -7.53
N SER A 244 0.28 30.17 -7.05
CA SER A 244 -1.08 30.12 -7.62
C SER A 244 -1.97 31.27 -7.19
N GLN A 245 -1.45 32.26 -6.45
CA GLN A 245 -2.21 33.37 -5.87
C GLN A 245 -3.38 32.86 -4.99
N HIS A 246 -3.15 31.77 -4.24
CA HIS A 246 -4.12 31.09 -3.41
C HIS A 246 -5.34 30.49 -4.17
N TYR A 247 -5.25 30.37 -5.49
CA TYR A 247 -6.22 29.60 -6.25
C TYR A 247 -6.05 28.11 -5.93
N LYS A 248 -7.17 27.46 -5.57
CA LYS A 248 -7.19 26.02 -5.32
C LYS A 248 -7.11 25.26 -6.64
N VAL A 249 -5.90 24.92 -7.06
CA VAL A 249 -5.64 24.09 -8.23
C VAL A 249 -6.20 22.68 -7.97
N THR A 250 -6.84 22.09 -8.97
CA THR A 250 -7.52 20.81 -8.85
C THR A 250 -7.03 19.80 -9.89
N SER A 251 -7.36 18.52 -9.70
CA SER A 251 -7.10 17.48 -10.69
C SER A 251 -7.76 17.76 -12.05
N ASN A 252 -8.91 18.46 -12.07
CA ASN A 252 -9.54 18.91 -13.33
C ASN A 252 -8.64 19.88 -14.10
N ASP A 253 -7.90 20.75 -13.42
CA ASP A 253 -6.94 21.64 -14.07
C ASP A 253 -5.77 20.87 -14.71
N PHE A 254 -5.37 19.74 -14.08
CA PHE A 254 -4.41 18.81 -14.69
C PHE A 254 -4.99 18.12 -15.92
N ASP A 255 -6.21 17.63 -15.85
CA ASP A 255 -6.90 16.96 -16.96
C ASP A 255 -7.04 17.88 -18.18
N GLU A 256 -7.22 19.18 -17.95
CA GLU A 256 -7.24 20.21 -18.99
C GLU A 256 -5.86 20.60 -19.53
N GLY A 257 -4.78 19.99 -18.99
CA GLY A 257 -3.41 20.26 -19.42
C GLY A 257 -2.80 21.55 -18.87
N ARG A 258 -3.43 22.19 -17.87
CA ARG A 258 -3.02 23.47 -17.30
C ARG A 258 -2.05 23.33 -16.13
N VAL A 259 -1.75 22.12 -15.66
CA VAL A 259 -0.88 21.84 -14.51
C VAL A 259 0.31 20.99 -14.92
N ALA A 260 1.50 21.31 -14.40
CA ALA A 260 2.74 20.59 -14.72
C ALA A 260 2.89 19.28 -13.95
N PHE A 261 2.55 19.29 -12.66
CA PHE A 261 2.77 18.16 -11.75
C PHE A 261 1.50 17.74 -11.02
N TYR A 262 1.34 16.43 -10.82
CA TYR A 262 0.26 15.84 -10.04
C TYR A 262 0.74 14.57 -9.33
N PRO A 263 0.89 14.56 -7.99
CA PRO A 263 1.16 13.35 -7.25
C PRO A 263 0.01 12.36 -7.36
N MET A 264 0.30 11.15 -7.80
CA MET A 264 -0.69 10.05 -7.87
C MET A 264 -0.12 8.78 -7.26
N SER A 265 -0.97 7.98 -6.64
CA SER A 265 -0.61 6.61 -6.36
C SER A 265 -0.59 5.77 -7.66
N LEU A 266 0.15 4.67 -7.66
CA LEU A 266 0.15 3.73 -8.78
C LEU A 266 -1.26 3.24 -9.12
N ALA A 267 -2.09 3.01 -8.11
CA ALA A 267 -3.46 2.58 -8.30
C ALA A 267 -4.31 3.64 -9.00
N GLN A 268 -4.19 4.91 -8.61
CA GLN A 268 -4.81 6.01 -9.32
C GLN A 268 -4.33 6.09 -10.77
N TYR A 269 -3.02 6.04 -11.00
CA TYR A 269 -2.43 6.02 -12.33
C TYR A 269 -2.98 4.89 -13.21
N ARG A 270 -3.02 3.66 -12.71
CA ARG A 270 -3.52 2.51 -13.45
C ARG A 270 -5.04 2.56 -13.70
N THR A 271 -5.80 3.16 -12.81
CA THR A 271 -7.24 3.37 -12.98
C THR A 271 -7.53 4.52 -13.94
N TYR A 272 -6.69 5.54 -13.95
CA TYR A 272 -6.83 6.72 -14.80
C TYR A 272 -6.66 6.39 -16.29
N LYS A 273 -5.71 5.52 -16.62
CA LYS A 273 -5.33 5.20 -18.00
C LYS A 273 -6.29 4.25 -18.76
N PRO A 274 -6.81 3.17 -18.16
CA PRO A 274 -7.69 2.24 -18.87
C PRO A 274 -9.09 2.80 -19.16
N TYR A 275 -9.44 3.94 -18.59
CA TYR A 275 -10.75 4.54 -18.80
C TYR A 275 -10.72 5.45 -20.03
N PRO A 276 -11.07 4.94 -21.24
CA PRO A 276 -11.07 5.76 -22.46
C PRO A 276 -12.01 6.96 -22.37
N TYR A 277 -12.84 7.00 -21.34
CA TYR A 277 -13.79 8.09 -21.10
C TYR A 277 -13.24 9.25 -20.27
N HIS A 278 -12.21 9.05 -19.45
CA HIS A 278 -11.62 10.13 -18.65
C HIS A 278 -10.39 10.73 -19.32
N VAL A 279 -9.39 9.94 -19.70
CA VAL A 279 -8.13 10.45 -20.21
C VAL A 279 -8.20 10.82 -21.69
N ALA A 280 -8.76 9.96 -22.56
CA ALA A 280 -8.89 10.26 -23.98
C ALA A 280 -9.86 11.40 -24.31
N LYS A 281 -10.76 11.73 -23.37
CA LYS A 281 -11.72 12.82 -23.57
C LYS A 281 -11.22 14.16 -23.01
N TYR A 282 -10.34 14.14 -22.00
CA TYR A 282 -9.95 15.34 -21.26
C TYR A 282 -8.46 15.64 -21.26
N SER A 283 -7.55 14.66 -21.38
CA SER A 283 -6.13 14.95 -21.55
C SER A 283 -5.69 14.84 -23.01
N SER A 284 -5.48 15.98 -23.61
CA SER A 284 -4.88 16.11 -24.95
C SER A 284 -3.35 16.18 -24.92
N PHE A 285 -2.71 15.80 -23.82
CA PHE A 285 -1.28 15.95 -23.59
C PHE A 285 -0.60 14.64 -23.17
N SER A 286 0.68 14.55 -23.46
CA SER A 286 1.53 13.43 -23.03
C SER A 286 2.03 13.65 -21.60
N TRP A 287 2.11 12.57 -20.82
CA TRP A 287 2.60 12.62 -19.45
C TRP A 287 3.52 11.44 -19.12
N THR A 288 4.24 11.54 -18.01
CA THR A 288 5.12 10.49 -17.50
C THR A 288 5.09 10.48 -15.98
N CYS A 289 5.56 9.40 -15.36
CA CYS A 289 5.71 9.31 -13.91
C CYS A 289 7.18 9.26 -13.53
N ILE A 290 7.57 10.05 -12.53
CA ILE A 290 8.90 10.13 -11.96
C ILE A 290 8.85 9.98 -10.44
N PRO A 291 9.98 9.69 -9.75
CA PRO A 291 10.04 9.72 -8.29
C PRO A 291 9.64 11.07 -7.70
N MET A 292 9.15 11.09 -6.47
CA MET A 292 8.87 12.31 -5.72
C MET A 292 10.15 13.12 -5.48
N PRO A 293 10.10 14.49 -5.47
CA PRO A 293 11.24 15.32 -5.14
C PRO A 293 11.60 15.20 -3.65
N THR A 294 12.87 15.43 -3.31
CA THR A 294 13.35 15.40 -1.93
C THR A 294 14.27 16.57 -1.61
N ALA A 295 14.46 16.89 -0.34
CA ALA A 295 15.35 17.97 0.07
C ALA A 295 16.83 17.70 -0.33
N ASN A 296 17.22 16.42 -0.36
CA ASN A 296 18.56 15.99 -0.78
C ASN A 296 18.56 14.50 -1.15
N SER A 297 19.64 14.01 -1.74
CA SER A 297 19.77 12.64 -2.24
C SER A 297 19.75 11.53 -1.17
N GLN A 298 19.88 11.87 0.11
CA GLN A 298 19.85 10.91 1.21
C GLN A 298 18.41 10.59 1.65
N VAL A 299 17.48 11.49 1.39
CA VAL A 299 16.06 11.33 1.73
C VAL A 299 15.37 10.45 0.69
N MET A 300 14.46 9.59 1.16
CA MET A 300 13.54 8.80 0.32
C MET A 300 12.18 9.50 0.30
N GLY A 301 11.76 10.00 -0.87
CA GLY A 301 10.54 10.82 -0.99
C GLY A 301 9.29 10.03 -1.36
N THR A 302 9.43 8.82 -1.87
CA THR A 302 8.29 7.99 -2.27
C THR A 302 7.69 7.28 -1.07
N GLN A 303 6.42 7.49 -0.80
CA GLN A 303 5.66 6.77 0.22
C GLN A 303 4.96 5.56 -0.40
N VAL A 304 4.88 4.47 0.34
CA VAL A 304 4.24 3.22 -0.11
C VAL A 304 3.25 2.73 0.95
N LYS A 305 2.03 2.50 0.52
CA LYS A 305 1.06 1.68 1.26
C LYS A 305 1.17 0.23 0.79
N THR A 306 1.10 -0.71 1.72
CA THR A 306 1.21 -2.14 1.42
C THR A 306 0.04 -2.89 2.03
N SER A 307 -0.67 -3.66 1.19
CA SER A 307 -1.71 -4.58 1.64
C SER A 307 -1.07 -5.79 2.31
N LEU A 308 -1.52 -6.09 3.52
CA LEU A 308 -0.95 -7.12 4.39
C LEU A 308 -1.95 -8.22 4.65
N PHE A 309 -1.47 -9.47 4.70
CA PHE A 309 -2.20 -10.61 5.25
C PHE A 309 -1.54 -11.09 6.53
N ALA A 310 -2.33 -11.30 7.56
CA ALA A 310 -1.87 -11.81 8.85
C ALA A 310 -2.54 -13.14 9.19
N MET A 311 -1.86 -13.94 10.00
CA MET A 311 -2.39 -15.17 10.56
C MET A 311 -2.94 -14.88 11.96
N SER A 312 -4.14 -15.38 12.22
CA SER A 312 -4.74 -15.38 13.56
C SER A 312 -3.86 -16.13 14.55
N SER A 313 -3.62 -15.55 15.74
CA SER A 313 -2.95 -16.26 16.84
C SER A 313 -3.75 -17.49 17.33
N ASN A 314 -5.06 -17.52 17.07
CA ASN A 314 -5.99 -18.58 17.45
C ASN A 314 -6.21 -19.63 16.35
N SER A 315 -5.57 -19.48 15.18
CA SER A 315 -5.75 -20.44 14.07
C SER A 315 -5.34 -21.86 14.47
N LYS A 316 -6.21 -22.81 14.18
CA LYS A 316 -5.94 -24.25 14.32
C LYS A 316 -5.44 -24.86 13.01
N GLN A 317 -5.39 -24.07 11.94
CA GLN A 317 -4.96 -24.48 10.61
C GLN A 317 -3.62 -23.84 10.23
N GLU A 318 -2.73 -23.61 11.19
CA GLU A 318 -1.47 -22.84 11.05
C GLU A 318 -0.68 -23.22 9.80
N LYS A 319 -0.48 -24.51 9.55
CA LYS A 319 0.27 -25.00 8.39
C LYS A 319 -0.40 -24.59 7.07
N LEU A 320 -1.73 -24.80 6.97
CA LEU A 320 -2.49 -24.44 5.77
C LEU A 320 -2.54 -22.91 5.57
N ALA A 321 -2.71 -22.19 6.66
CA ALA A 321 -2.67 -20.73 6.66
C ALA A 321 -1.32 -20.21 6.15
N TRP A 322 -0.22 -20.78 6.64
CA TRP A 322 1.12 -20.42 6.19
C TRP A 322 1.34 -20.70 4.70
N GLU A 323 1.01 -21.91 4.24
CA GLU A 323 1.13 -22.29 2.84
C GLU A 323 0.28 -21.39 1.91
N PHE A 324 -0.91 -20.96 2.37
CA PHE A 324 -1.74 -20.03 1.62
C PHE A 324 -1.17 -18.61 1.62
N MET A 325 -0.59 -18.14 2.74
CA MET A 325 0.12 -16.85 2.80
C MET A 325 1.28 -16.81 1.82
N LEU A 326 2.10 -17.87 1.76
CA LEU A 326 3.20 -17.95 0.79
C LEU A 326 2.69 -17.98 -0.66
N LEU A 327 1.57 -18.63 -0.92
CA LEU A 327 0.93 -18.61 -2.24
C LEU A 327 0.51 -17.19 -2.65
N LEU A 328 0.00 -16.39 -1.72
CA LEU A 328 -0.40 -14.99 -1.99
C LEU A 328 0.84 -14.09 -2.19
N SER A 329 1.85 -14.24 -1.32
CA SER A 329 2.92 -13.26 -1.16
C SER A 329 4.18 -13.57 -1.96
N GLN A 330 4.51 -14.86 -2.17
CA GLN A 330 5.81 -15.26 -2.73
C GLN A 330 5.72 -16.10 -4.00
N ASP A 331 4.57 -16.73 -4.27
CA ASP A 331 4.42 -17.49 -5.52
C ASP A 331 4.42 -16.52 -6.71
N LYS A 332 5.41 -16.67 -7.60
CA LYS A 332 5.62 -15.74 -8.71
C LYS A 332 4.44 -15.66 -9.66
N GLU A 333 3.75 -16.78 -9.92
CA GLU A 333 2.58 -16.79 -10.80
C GLU A 333 1.42 -16.05 -10.15
N SER A 334 1.23 -16.21 -8.85
CA SER A 334 0.21 -15.51 -8.07
C SER A 334 0.48 -14.01 -8.03
N GLN A 335 1.72 -13.63 -7.76
CA GLN A 335 2.17 -12.24 -7.75
C GLN A 335 2.12 -11.59 -9.14
N GLN A 336 2.38 -12.36 -10.19
CA GLN A 336 2.22 -11.90 -11.56
C GLN A 336 0.74 -11.67 -11.92
N ALA A 337 -0.15 -12.58 -11.48
CA ALA A 337 -1.59 -12.43 -11.69
C ALA A 337 -2.16 -11.24 -10.90
N LEU A 338 -1.65 -10.97 -9.68
CA LEU A 338 -1.97 -9.76 -8.91
C LEU A 338 -1.50 -8.52 -9.66
N PHE A 339 -0.24 -8.46 -10.09
CA PHE A 339 0.30 -7.34 -10.85
C PHE A 339 -0.47 -7.04 -12.13
N GLU A 340 -0.96 -8.06 -12.84
CA GLU A 340 -1.75 -7.90 -14.07
C GLU A 340 -3.18 -7.38 -13.80
N LYS A 341 -3.83 -7.84 -12.72
CA LYS A 341 -5.28 -7.70 -12.54
C LYS A 341 -5.70 -6.75 -11.42
N SER A 342 -4.78 -6.39 -10.53
CA SER A 342 -5.01 -5.39 -9.49
C SER A 342 -4.51 -4.01 -9.94
N GLN A 343 -4.73 -3.01 -9.10
CA GLN A 343 -4.28 -1.63 -9.38
C GLN A 343 -2.93 -1.30 -8.75
N GLY A 344 -2.43 -2.10 -7.83
CA GLY A 344 -1.12 -1.91 -7.20
C GLY A 344 0.02 -2.60 -7.95
N THR A 345 1.13 -2.79 -7.25
CA THR A 345 2.31 -3.50 -7.76
C THR A 345 2.63 -4.73 -6.91
N SER A 346 3.35 -5.68 -7.52
CA SER A 346 3.90 -6.82 -6.81
C SER A 346 4.88 -6.38 -5.72
N VAL A 347 4.88 -7.10 -4.61
CA VAL A 347 5.83 -6.93 -3.51
C VAL A 347 7.19 -7.60 -3.78
N LEU A 348 7.31 -8.29 -4.92
CA LEU A 348 8.52 -9.00 -5.34
C LEU A 348 9.27 -8.25 -6.44
N PRO A 349 10.53 -7.81 -6.22
CA PRO A 349 11.37 -7.23 -7.26
C PRO A 349 11.50 -8.12 -8.50
N SER A 350 11.53 -9.45 -8.31
CA SER A 350 11.65 -10.41 -9.39
C SER A 350 10.45 -10.44 -10.34
N VAL A 351 9.27 -10.04 -9.86
CA VAL A 351 8.05 -9.91 -10.66
C VAL A 351 8.02 -8.56 -11.37
N VAL A 352 8.28 -7.47 -10.66
CA VAL A 352 8.30 -6.11 -11.25
C VAL A 352 9.32 -6.01 -12.38
N LYS A 353 10.50 -6.64 -12.23
CA LYS A 353 11.56 -6.67 -13.27
C LYS A 353 11.35 -7.70 -14.38
N SER A 354 10.27 -8.47 -14.36
CA SER A 354 9.99 -9.48 -15.36
C SER A 354 9.65 -8.87 -16.73
N GLN A 355 9.85 -9.64 -17.79
CA GLN A 355 9.41 -9.25 -19.13
C GLN A 355 7.90 -9.05 -19.20
N GLN A 356 7.14 -9.90 -18.51
CA GLN A 356 5.68 -9.82 -18.47
C GLN A 356 5.21 -8.52 -17.77
N ALA A 357 5.87 -8.08 -16.70
CA ALA A 357 5.54 -6.80 -16.06
C ALA A 357 5.79 -5.60 -16.98
N ARG A 358 6.89 -5.62 -17.78
CA ARG A 358 7.15 -4.60 -18.81
C ARG A 358 6.03 -4.55 -19.85
N GLU A 359 5.62 -5.71 -20.36
CA GLU A 359 4.54 -5.82 -21.35
C GLU A 359 3.20 -5.30 -20.79
N ILE A 360 2.89 -5.58 -19.52
CA ILE A 360 1.69 -5.07 -18.84
C ILE A 360 1.74 -3.55 -18.71
N LEU A 361 2.85 -2.98 -18.23
CA LEU A 361 2.99 -1.52 -18.09
C LEU A 361 2.93 -0.82 -19.45
N GLN A 362 3.54 -1.38 -20.49
CA GLN A 362 3.43 -0.85 -21.85
C GLN A 362 2.01 -0.93 -22.41
N ALA A 363 1.28 -2.01 -22.10
CA ALA A 363 -0.13 -2.15 -22.49
C ALA A 363 -1.03 -1.14 -21.75
N ASP A 364 -0.80 -0.96 -20.44
CA ASP A 364 -1.50 0.05 -19.63
C ASP A 364 -1.25 1.48 -20.17
N ASP A 365 -0.11 1.70 -20.82
CA ASP A 365 0.36 2.99 -21.32
C ASP A 365 0.07 3.23 -22.80
N PHE A 366 -0.56 2.30 -23.47
CA PHE A 366 -0.73 2.34 -24.94
C PHE A 366 0.59 2.58 -25.71
N GLY A 367 1.72 2.08 -25.15
CA GLY A 367 3.05 2.20 -25.75
C GLY A 367 3.77 3.55 -25.55
N LEU A 368 3.29 4.41 -24.64
CA LEU A 368 3.86 5.74 -24.41
C LEU A 368 5.02 5.78 -23.39
N ASP A 369 5.35 4.64 -22.76
CA ASP A 369 6.41 4.51 -21.73
C ASP A 369 6.34 5.55 -20.58
N SER A 370 5.11 5.89 -20.16
CA SER A 370 4.91 6.86 -19.08
C SER A 370 5.42 6.34 -17.74
N LEU A 371 5.27 5.01 -17.49
CA LEU A 371 5.84 4.33 -16.34
C LEU A 371 6.52 3.05 -16.80
N THR A 372 7.83 2.95 -16.61
CA THR A 372 8.58 1.72 -16.92
C THR A 372 8.78 0.85 -15.70
N SER A 373 9.01 -0.44 -15.91
CA SER A 373 9.36 -1.42 -14.88
C SER A 373 10.60 -0.98 -14.08
N GLU A 374 11.60 -0.40 -14.74
CA GLU A 374 12.83 0.08 -14.13
C GLU A 374 12.56 1.28 -13.20
N ARG A 375 11.70 2.21 -13.62
CA ARG A 375 11.29 3.34 -12.77
C ARG A 375 10.50 2.89 -11.56
N LEU A 376 9.56 1.96 -11.76
CA LEU A 376 8.77 1.39 -10.66
C LEU A 376 9.67 0.64 -9.67
N ASP A 377 10.59 -0.22 -10.14
CA ASP A 377 11.56 -0.91 -9.30
C ASP A 377 12.44 0.09 -8.53
N HIS A 378 12.91 1.15 -9.19
CA HIS A 378 13.71 2.21 -8.54
C HIS A 378 12.92 2.91 -7.42
N MET A 379 11.67 3.28 -7.68
CA MET A 379 10.81 3.92 -6.68
C MET A 379 10.55 3.00 -5.49
N MET A 380 10.23 1.72 -5.72
CA MET A 380 10.01 0.74 -4.66
C MET A 380 11.25 0.51 -3.78
N ASN A 381 12.46 0.53 -4.37
CA ASN A 381 13.72 0.39 -3.62
C ASN A 381 14.12 1.65 -2.84
N ARG A 382 13.54 2.81 -3.18
CA ARG A 382 13.84 4.10 -2.55
C ARG A 382 12.60 4.72 -1.93
N SER A 383 11.83 3.92 -1.25
CA SER A 383 10.57 4.33 -0.64
C SER A 383 10.56 4.04 0.87
N ILE A 384 9.67 4.73 1.55
CA ILE A 384 9.33 4.50 2.95
C ILE A 384 7.87 4.08 3.08
N ILE A 385 7.51 3.50 4.20
CA ILE A 385 6.12 3.26 4.55
C ILE A 385 5.38 4.60 4.63
N ASP A 386 4.14 4.63 4.18
CA ASP A 386 3.30 5.83 4.26
C ASP A 386 3.18 6.30 5.71
N ILE A 387 3.60 7.54 5.98
CA ILE A 387 3.65 8.09 7.33
C ILE A 387 2.25 8.23 7.97
N SER A 388 1.17 8.25 7.18
CA SER A 388 -0.19 8.24 7.72
C SER A 388 -0.50 6.98 8.55
N LEU A 389 0.30 5.92 8.39
CA LEU A 389 0.19 4.67 9.15
C LEU A 389 0.97 4.70 10.49
N GLU A 390 1.74 5.74 10.75
CA GLU A 390 2.48 5.90 12.02
C GLU A 390 1.57 6.23 13.21
N VAL A 391 0.37 6.73 12.93
CA VAL A 391 -0.64 7.10 13.94
C VAL A 391 -1.99 6.47 13.60
N ASP A 392 -2.89 6.41 14.56
CA ASP A 392 -4.26 5.97 14.30
C ASP A 392 -5.04 6.96 13.41
N ARG A 393 -6.08 6.47 12.76
CA ARG A 393 -6.89 7.26 11.81
C ARG A 393 -7.47 8.53 12.42
N HIS A 394 -8.01 8.45 13.64
CA HIS A 394 -8.62 9.62 14.29
C HIS A 394 -7.58 10.72 14.56
N THR A 395 -6.40 10.32 15.04
CA THR A 395 -5.26 11.23 15.24
C THR A 395 -4.82 11.86 13.93
N MET A 396 -4.75 11.06 12.84
CA MET A 396 -4.38 11.56 11.51
C MET A 396 -5.39 12.58 10.99
N ASP A 397 -6.67 12.27 11.04
CA ASP A 397 -7.76 13.17 10.60
C ASP A 397 -7.74 14.48 11.40
N ARG A 398 -7.48 14.40 12.71
CA ARG A 398 -7.37 15.58 13.57
C ARG A 398 -6.16 16.44 13.22
N MET A 399 -4.99 15.83 13.01
CA MET A 399 -3.80 16.55 12.57
C MET A 399 -4.00 17.23 11.23
N ASP A 400 -4.59 16.53 10.26
CA ASP A 400 -4.86 17.08 8.94
C ASP A 400 -5.74 18.33 9.03
N TYR A 401 -6.83 18.26 9.79
CA TYR A 401 -7.72 19.42 10.03
C TYR A 401 -7.00 20.60 10.65
N LEU A 402 -6.20 20.37 11.70
CA LEU A 402 -5.50 21.43 12.43
C LEU A 402 -4.40 22.08 11.59
N ILE A 403 -3.62 21.27 10.86
CA ILE A 403 -2.55 21.75 10.00
C ILE A 403 -3.14 22.55 8.82
N GLN A 404 -4.20 22.07 8.18
CA GLN A 404 -4.86 22.80 7.10
C GLN A 404 -5.38 24.17 7.59
N ASN A 405 -5.98 24.25 8.77
CA ASN A 405 -6.42 25.51 9.36
C ASN A 405 -5.23 26.47 9.64
N ALA A 406 -4.11 25.94 10.18
CA ALA A 406 -2.92 26.75 10.43
C ALA A 406 -2.33 27.32 9.13
N MET A 407 -2.33 26.53 8.06
CA MET A 407 -1.88 26.97 6.74
C MET A 407 -2.81 28.06 6.16
N GLN A 408 -4.12 27.88 6.21
CA GLN A 408 -5.09 28.85 5.71
C GLN A 408 -5.02 30.18 6.44
N ASN A 409 -4.76 30.15 7.74
CA ASN A 409 -4.61 31.35 8.58
C ASN A 409 -3.20 31.97 8.54
N GLN A 410 -2.23 31.33 7.86
CA GLN A 410 -0.82 31.72 7.82
C GLN A 410 -0.17 31.80 9.22
N GLU A 411 -0.59 30.94 10.17
CA GLU A 411 -0.17 30.91 11.57
C GLU A 411 0.70 29.69 11.91
N ILE A 412 1.42 29.13 10.95
CA ILE A 412 2.13 27.84 11.05
C ILE A 412 3.04 27.80 12.30
N ASP A 413 3.96 28.76 12.43
CA ASP A 413 4.96 28.75 13.51
C ASP A 413 4.36 28.86 14.91
N SER A 414 3.22 29.53 15.05
CA SER A 414 2.52 29.66 16.32
C SER A 414 1.57 28.51 16.61
N ALA A 415 1.06 27.87 15.56
CA ALA A 415 0.08 26.78 15.66
C ALA A 415 0.72 25.43 16.01
N LEU A 416 1.88 25.06 15.41
CA LEU A 416 2.48 23.75 15.58
C LEU A 416 2.73 23.35 17.04
N PRO A 417 3.28 24.20 17.94
CA PRO A 417 3.42 23.86 19.35
C PRO A 417 2.07 23.63 20.06
N SER A 418 0.99 24.24 19.57
CA SER A 418 -0.35 24.06 20.12
C SER A 418 -1.01 22.78 19.60
N ILE A 419 -0.82 22.49 18.33
CA ILE A 419 -1.24 21.22 17.71
C ILE A 419 -0.56 20.04 18.38
N GLN A 420 0.76 20.10 18.62
CA GLN A 420 1.51 19.07 19.34
C GLN A 420 0.86 18.76 20.68
N ARG A 421 0.61 19.78 21.51
CA ARG A 421 -0.02 19.61 22.83
C ARG A 421 -1.45 19.08 22.76
N GLU A 422 -2.22 19.48 21.76
CA GLU A 422 -3.59 19.01 21.56
C GLU A 422 -3.60 17.51 21.24
N ILE A 423 -2.78 17.09 20.28
CA ILE A 423 -2.65 15.69 19.86
C ILE A 423 -2.15 14.82 21.01
N GLU A 424 -1.12 15.25 21.75
CA GLU A 424 -0.61 14.52 22.94
C GLU A 424 -1.65 14.38 24.05
N SER A 425 -2.53 15.36 24.19
CA SER A 425 -3.58 15.33 25.23
C SER A 425 -4.77 14.42 24.89
N GLY A 426 -4.83 13.91 23.65
CA GLY A 426 -5.92 13.07 23.16
C GLY A 426 -7.30 13.77 23.12
N LYS A 427 -7.31 15.11 22.98
CA LYS A 427 -8.54 15.93 22.98
C LYS A 427 -8.99 16.29 21.59
#